data_4024c4a793ffee1de83e50e0748c6c73
#
_entry.id   4024c4a793ffee1de83e50e0748c6c73
#
_cell.length_a   1.000
_cell.length_b   1.000
_cell.length_c   1.000
_cell.angle_alpha   90.00
_cell.angle_beta   90.00
_cell.angle_gamma   90.00
#
_symmetry.space_group_name_H-M   'P 1'
#
loop_
_entity.id
_entity.type
_entity.pdbx_description
1 polymer ?
#
loop_
_entity_poly.entity_id
_entity_poly.type
_entity_poly.pdbx_seq_one_letter_code
_entity_poly.pdbx_strand_id
1 'polypeptide(L)' 'MKKREELDKLRDLGDDELRAEAARLRESLFRLNFKLALGEVDAVKRIRQEKKSLARIETLSKQRANT' A
#
# COMPACT_ATOMS: atom_id res chain seq x y z
N MET A 1 8.17 9.60 13.84
CA MET A 1 8.32 8.21 13.43
C MET A 1 7.60 7.95 12.11
N LYS A 2 8.24 7.20 11.24
CA LYS A 2 7.75 6.99 9.87
C LYS A 2 6.33 6.42 9.76
N LYS A 3 5.93 5.55 10.69
CA LYS A 3 4.60 4.94 10.66
C LYS A 3 3.48 5.94 10.94
N ARG A 4 3.69 6.87 11.87
CA ARG A 4 2.70 7.91 12.17
C ARG A 4 2.56 8.90 11.03
N GLU A 5 3.68 9.29 10.43
CA GLU A 5 3.68 10.23 9.31
C GLU A 5 2.91 9.66 8.13
N GLU A 6 3.09 8.37 7.84
CA GLU A 6 2.37 7.70 6.77
C GLU A 6 0.87 7.65 7.04
N LEU A 7 0.46 7.31 8.26
CA LEU A 7 -0.94 7.28 8.65
C LEU A 7 -1.58 8.66 8.57
N ASP A 8 -0.88 9.69 9.03
CA ASP A 8 -1.38 11.06 8.97
C ASP A 8 -1.58 11.52 7.53
N LYS A 9 -0.62 11.21 6.66
CA LYS A 9 -0.74 11.51 5.24
C LYS A 9 -1.92 10.78 4.61
N LEU A 10 -2.13 9.52 4.94
CA LEU A 10 -3.23 8.74 4.39
C LEU A 10 -4.58 9.25 4.88
N ARG A 11 -4.67 9.72 6.12
CA ARG A 11 -5.90 10.30 6.67
C ARG A 11 -6.31 11.58 5.98
N ASP A 12 -5.35 12.34 5.47
CA ASP A 12 -5.61 13.59 4.77
C ASP A 12 -6.07 13.36 3.33
N LEU A 13 -5.93 12.15 2.80
CA LEU A 13 -6.34 11.85 1.44
C LEU A 13 -7.85 11.65 1.33
N GLY A 14 -8.42 12.11 0.22
CA GLY A 14 -9.80 11.81 -0.11
C GLY A 14 -9.99 10.36 -0.53
N ASP A 15 -11.25 9.90 -0.59
CA ASP A 15 -11.56 8.52 -0.94
C ASP A 15 -11.04 8.13 -2.32
N ASP A 16 -11.16 9.04 -3.29
CA ASP A 16 -10.66 8.80 -4.65
C ASP A 16 -9.14 8.66 -4.66
N GLU A 17 -8.46 9.49 -3.86
CA GLU A 17 -7.02 9.44 -3.75
C GLU A 17 -6.55 8.14 -3.09
N LEU A 18 -7.27 7.68 -2.06
CA LEU A 18 -6.98 6.40 -1.41
C LEU A 18 -7.15 5.24 -2.38
N ARG A 19 -8.19 5.26 -3.20
CA ARG A 19 -8.42 4.23 -4.21
C ARG A 19 -7.32 4.21 -5.26
N ALA A 20 -6.90 5.40 -5.70
CA ALA A 20 -5.81 5.52 -6.67
C ALA A 20 -4.50 4.99 -6.11
N GLU A 21 -4.22 5.32 -4.84
CA GLU A 21 -3.02 4.83 -4.16
C GLU A 21 -3.05 3.33 -3.98
N ALA A 22 -4.19 2.77 -3.60
CA ALA A 22 -4.36 1.33 -3.46
C ALA A 22 -4.15 0.61 -4.79
N ALA A 23 -4.71 1.15 -5.87
CA ALA A 23 -4.54 0.58 -7.21
C ALA A 23 -3.07 0.59 -7.64
N ARG A 24 -2.38 1.69 -7.37
CA ARG A 24 -0.97 1.83 -7.68
C ARG A 24 -0.12 0.83 -6.91
N LEU A 25 -0.41 0.63 -5.63
CA LEU A 25 0.31 -0.33 -4.80
C LEU A 25 0.06 -1.76 -5.25
N ARG A 26 -1.17 -2.09 -5.65
CA ARG A 26 -1.48 -3.42 -6.17
C ARG A 26 -0.72 -3.71 -7.46
N GLU A 27 -0.64 -2.73 -8.34
CA GLU A 27 0.13 -2.85 -9.58
C GLU A 27 1.61 -3.02 -9.29
N SER A 28 2.15 -2.23 -8.36
CA SER A 28 3.54 -2.34 -7.94
C SER A 28 3.84 -3.71 -7.34
N LEU A 29 2.95 -4.22 -6.49
CA LEU A 29 3.10 -5.56 -5.91
C LEU A 29 3.11 -6.64 -6.97
N PHE A 30 2.26 -6.51 -7.98
CA PHE A 30 2.23 -7.45 -9.10
C PHE A 30 3.58 -7.49 -9.81
N ARG A 31 4.14 -6.32 -10.09
CA ARG A 31 5.46 -6.22 -10.73
C ARG A 31 6.57 -6.81 -9.87
N LEU A 32 6.53 -6.51 -8.57
CA LEU A 32 7.55 -7.02 -7.64
C LEU A 32 7.46 -8.54 -7.48
N ASN A 33 6.27 -9.10 -7.44
CA ASN A 33 6.08 -10.53 -7.41
C ASN A 33 6.63 -11.20 -8.67
N PHE A 34 6.43 -10.56 -9.81
CA PHE A 34 6.98 -11.02 -11.08
C PHE A 34 8.51 -11.01 -11.05
N LYS A 35 9.12 -9.94 -10.55
CA LYS A 35 10.57 -9.85 -10.40
C LYS A 35 11.12 -10.92 -9.46
N LEU A 36 10.41 -11.18 -8.38
CA LEU A 36 10.80 -12.22 -7.44
C LEU A 36 10.79 -13.60 -8.12
N ALA A 37 9.79 -13.86 -8.95
CA ALA A 37 9.69 -15.09 -9.71
C ALA A 37 10.86 -15.26 -10.70
N LEU A 38 11.43 -14.13 -11.15
CA LEU A 38 12.61 -14.13 -12.01
C LEU A 38 13.94 -14.25 -11.25
N GLY A 39 13.88 -14.35 -9.92
CA GLY A 39 15.06 -14.53 -9.08
C GLY A 39 15.59 -13.27 -8.41
N GLU A 40 14.92 -12.14 -8.51
CA GLU A 40 15.33 -10.90 -7.85
C GLU A 40 14.92 -10.92 -6.38
N VAL A 41 15.79 -11.43 -5.51
CA VAL A 41 15.51 -11.57 -4.08
C VAL A 41 15.35 -10.24 -3.35
N ASP A 42 15.91 -9.16 -3.87
CA ASP A 42 15.77 -7.83 -3.27
C ASP A 42 14.32 -7.33 -3.27
N ALA A 43 13.50 -7.87 -4.15
CA ALA A 43 12.09 -7.49 -4.23
C ALA A 43 11.31 -7.86 -2.97
N VAL A 44 11.78 -8.83 -2.17
CA VAL A 44 11.08 -9.29 -0.96
C VAL A 44 10.85 -8.15 0.03
N LYS A 45 11.86 -7.33 0.26
CA LYS A 45 11.76 -6.20 1.20
C LYS A 45 10.71 -5.20 0.75
N ARG A 46 10.70 -4.87 -0.53
CA ARG A 46 9.72 -3.94 -1.10
C ARG A 46 8.30 -4.51 -1.04
N ILE A 47 8.16 -5.79 -1.35
CA ILE A 47 6.87 -6.48 -1.26
C ILE A 47 6.29 -6.35 0.15
N ARG A 48 7.09 -6.60 1.18
CA ARG A 48 6.65 -6.49 2.57
C ARG A 48 6.21 -5.06 2.91
N GLN A 49 6.99 -4.07 2.51
CA GLN A 49 6.67 -2.67 2.77
C GLN A 49 5.40 -2.24 2.08
N GLU A 50 5.25 -2.59 0.80
CA GLU A 50 4.07 -2.19 0.04
C GLU A 50 2.82 -2.93 0.49
N LYS A 51 2.93 -4.18 0.91
CA LYS A 51 1.80 -4.89 1.51
C LYS A 51 1.32 -4.21 2.79
N LYS A 52 2.23 -3.74 3.62
CA LYS A 52 1.87 -3.00 4.83
C LYS A 52 1.16 -1.70 4.51
N SER A 53 1.68 -0.96 3.54
CA SER A 53 1.05 0.29 3.11
C SER A 53 -0.35 0.05 2.53
N LEU A 54 -0.50 -0.97 1.70
CA LEU A 54 -1.79 -1.33 1.13
C LEU A 54 -2.78 -1.74 2.22
N ALA A 55 -2.35 -2.53 3.21
CA ALA A 55 -3.19 -2.93 4.32
C ALA A 55 -3.70 -1.72 5.12
N ARG A 56 -2.86 -0.71 5.32
CA ARG A 56 -3.27 0.52 6.00
C ARG A 56 -4.32 1.27 5.21
N ILE A 57 -4.14 1.38 3.90
CA ILE A 57 -5.11 2.04 3.03
C ILE A 57 -6.44 1.29 3.05
N GLU A 58 -6.42 -0.01 2.96
CA GLU A 58 -7.64 -0.83 3.01
C GLU A 58 -8.35 -0.69 4.35
N THR A 59 -7.61 -0.64 5.45
CA THR A 59 -8.17 -0.43 6.78
C THR A 59 -8.86 0.93 6.88
N LEU A 60 -8.21 1.98 6.40
CA LEU A 60 -8.81 3.33 6.40
C LEU A 60 -10.07 3.38 5.55
N SER A 61 -10.04 2.75 4.39
CA SER A 61 -11.20 2.70 3.51
C SER A 61 -12.38 2.00 4.19
N LYS A 62 -12.12 0.90 4.89
CA LYS A 62 -13.15 0.19 5.64
C LYS A 62 -13.71 1.03 6.78
N GLN A 63 -12.84 1.72 7.53
CA GLN A 63 -13.27 2.60 8.61
C GLN A 63 -14.18 3.70 8.10
N ARG A 64 -13.86 4.30 6.97
CA ARG A 64 -14.67 5.34 6.36
C ARG A 64 -16.01 4.81 5.87
N ALA A 65 -16.03 3.60 5.33
CA ALA A 65 -17.26 2.98 4.86
C ALA A 65 -18.21 2.60 6.00
N ASN A 66 -17.67 2.35 7.20
CA ASN A 66 -18.46 1.94 8.37
C ASN A 66 -18.93 3.11 9.23
N THR A 67 -18.53 4.32 8.94
CA THR A 67 -19.01 5.53 9.62
C THR A 67 -20.08 6.28 8.80
#